data_aa8ee3e02c5b49128cbd49a9d6d5e2e7
#
_entry.id   aa8ee3e02c5b49128cbd49a9d6d5e2e7
#
_cell.length_a   1.000
_cell.length_b   1.000
_cell.length_c   1.000
_cell.angle_alpha   90.00
_cell.angle_beta   90.00
_cell.angle_gamma   90.00
#
_symmetry.space_group_name_H-M   'P 1'
#
loop_
_entity.id
_entity.type
_entity.pdbx_description
1 polymer ?
#
loop_
_entity_poly.entity_id
_entity_poly.type
_entity_poly.pdbx_seq_one_letter_code
_entity_poly.pdbx_strand_id
1 'polypeptide(L)'
;KFVAGADTGKKVAVIGGGPAGMAGAYQLRRKGHAVTVFDDNKHLGGMMYYGIPGYRIPRDKLESENQRIVDMGVELRMETRIGRDVSVADLESEYDAILWAVGCQSGRGLFVEGWEETSNCVSGVAFLKAFNEGRMKVTADKVVCVGGGDTSIDVVSVARRLGHIEHTNPTDRPELVVRDGYVAHDAAVT
;
A
#
# COMPACT_ATOMS: atom_id res chain seq x y z
N LYS A 1 2.78 -11.79 -23.43
CA LYS A 1 3.03 -13.00 -22.60
C LYS A 1 3.98 -12.62 -21.48
N PHE A 2 3.64 -13.00 -20.25
CA PHE A 2 4.51 -12.88 -19.08
C PHE A 2 5.47 -14.10 -19.12
N VAL A 3 6.63 -13.90 -19.74
CA VAL A 3 7.65 -14.96 -19.91
C VAL A 3 9.00 -14.39 -19.53
N ALA A 4 9.73 -15.12 -18.70
CA ALA A 4 11.10 -14.78 -18.35
C ALA A 4 12.02 -14.91 -19.55
N GLY A 5 13.03 -14.03 -19.64
CA GLY A 5 14.12 -14.15 -20.61
C GLY A 5 15.10 -15.27 -20.25
N ALA A 6 16.06 -15.54 -21.14
CA ALA A 6 17.16 -16.45 -20.86
C ALA A 6 17.96 -15.97 -19.63
N ASP A 7 18.35 -16.91 -18.79
CA ASP A 7 19.09 -16.59 -17.56
C ASP A 7 20.41 -15.88 -17.88
N THR A 8 20.63 -14.75 -17.19
CA THR A 8 21.85 -13.94 -17.33
C THR A 8 22.87 -14.21 -16.22
N GLY A 9 22.53 -15.01 -15.23
CA GLY A 9 23.31 -15.22 -14.01
C GLY A 9 23.35 -14.00 -13.09
N LYS A 10 22.59 -12.92 -13.39
CA LYS A 10 22.55 -11.68 -12.58
C LYS A 10 21.35 -11.66 -11.65
N LYS A 11 21.55 -11.16 -10.43
CA LYS A 11 20.57 -11.04 -9.38
C LYS A 11 20.27 -9.57 -9.07
N VAL A 12 19.00 -9.21 -9.00
CA VAL A 12 18.58 -7.84 -8.67
C VAL A 12 17.62 -7.85 -7.49
N ALA A 13 17.96 -7.04 -6.46
CA ALA A 13 17.02 -6.74 -5.39
C ALA A 13 16.12 -5.57 -5.79
N VAL A 14 14.82 -5.70 -5.58
CA VAL A 14 13.83 -4.63 -5.78
C VAL A 14 13.24 -4.27 -4.43
N ILE A 15 13.42 -3.04 -3.99
CA ILE A 15 12.98 -2.56 -2.68
C ILE A 15 11.67 -1.81 -2.85
N GLY A 16 10.58 -2.46 -2.46
CA GLY A 16 9.20 -1.99 -2.59
C GLY A 16 8.42 -2.76 -3.65
N GLY A 17 7.35 -3.45 -3.23
CA GLY A 17 6.41 -4.22 -4.05
C GLY A 17 5.22 -3.41 -4.56
N GLY A 18 5.36 -2.08 -4.64
CA GLY A 18 4.38 -1.18 -5.26
C GLY A 18 4.44 -1.22 -6.79
N PRO A 19 3.64 -0.36 -7.49
CA PRO A 19 3.56 -0.36 -8.95
C PRO A 19 4.91 -0.22 -9.65
N ALA A 20 5.79 0.65 -9.13
CA ALA A 20 7.12 0.87 -9.71
C ALA A 20 8.02 -0.38 -9.55
N GLY A 21 8.03 -0.99 -8.35
CA GLY A 21 8.83 -2.18 -8.09
C GLY A 21 8.35 -3.38 -8.91
N MET A 22 7.05 -3.63 -8.97
CA MET A 22 6.49 -4.73 -9.75
C MET A 22 6.70 -4.54 -11.25
N ALA A 23 6.58 -3.30 -11.78
CA ALA A 23 6.94 -3.00 -13.16
C ALA A 23 8.43 -3.24 -13.43
N GLY A 24 9.30 -2.84 -12.49
CA GLY A 24 10.74 -3.12 -12.55
C GLY A 24 11.03 -4.63 -12.55
N ALA A 25 10.43 -5.36 -11.62
CA ALA A 25 10.57 -6.81 -11.52
C ALA A 25 10.14 -7.52 -12.82
N TYR A 26 9.00 -7.13 -13.38
CA TYR A 26 8.54 -7.61 -14.68
C TYR A 26 9.58 -7.41 -15.80
N GLN A 27 10.12 -6.20 -15.92
CA GLN A 27 11.10 -5.89 -16.98
C GLN A 27 12.44 -6.62 -16.76
N LEU A 28 12.89 -6.73 -15.52
CA LEU A 28 14.11 -7.44 -15.18
C LEU A 28 13.98 -8.94 -15.46
N ARG A 29 12.85 -9.55 -15.11
CA ARG A 29 12.57 -10.97 -15.45
C ARG A 29 12.48 -11.19 -16.95
N ARG A 30 11.88 -10.28 -17.70
CA ARG A 30 11.88 -10.36 -19.18
C ARG A 30 13.29 -10.33 -19.78
N LYS A 31 14.23 -9.66 -19.11
CA LYS A 31 15.65 -9.63 -19.51
C LYS A 31 16.45 -10.83 -19.01
N GLY A 32 15.85 -11.70 -18.21
CA GLY A 32 16.46 -12.93 -17.71
C GLY A 32 17.22 -12.80 -16.39
N HIS A 33 17.13 -11.64 -15.70
CA HIS A 33 17.74 -11.50 -14.40
C HIS A 33 16.93 -12.21 -13.31
N ALA A 34 17.59 -12.81 -12.33
CA ALA A 34 16.93 -13.25 -11.09
C ALA A 34 16.49 -12.01 -10.29
N VAL A 35 15.27 -12.03 -9.76
CA VAL A 35 14.68 -10.87 -9.06
C VAL A 35 14.10 -11.31 -7.73
N THR A 36 14.49 -10.61 -6.66
CA THR A 36 13.86 -10.70 -5.34
C THR A 36 13.24 -9.35 -5.01
N VAL A 37 11.95 -9.33 -4.70
CA VAL A 37 11.22 -8.14 -4.24
C VAL A 37 11.10 -8.18 -2.73
N PHE A 38 11.52 -7.11 -2.08
CA PHE A 38 11.38 -6.88 -0.64
C PHE A 38 10.31 -5.82 -0.41
N ASP A 39 9.37 -6.08 0.49
CA ASP A 39 8.36 -5.10 0.93
C ASP A 39 8.13 -5.23 2.43
N ASP A 40 7.96 -4.11 3.13
CA ASP A 40 7.69 -4.08 4.57
C ASP A 40 6.21 -4.35 4.90
N ASN A 41 5.36 -4.42 3.91
CA ASN A 41 3.96 -4.76 4.06
C ASN A 41 3.70 -6.24 3.70
N LYS A 42 2.51 -6.71 4.10
CA LYS A 42 2.04 -8.08 3.85
C LYS A 42 1.61 -8.33 2.40
N HIS A 43 1.08 -7.32 1.73
CA HIS A 43 0.51 -7.45 0.38
C HIS A 43 1.25 -6.58 -0.63
N LEU A 44 1.43 -7.11 -1.83
CA LEU A 44 1.94 -6.36 -2.98
C LEU A 44 0.94 -5.29 -3.44
N GLY A 45 1.45 -4.26 -4.10
CA GLY A 45 0.64 -3.22 -4.72
C GLY A 45 0.86 -1.82 -4.15
N GLY A 46 1.55 -1.68 -3.01
CA GLY A 46 1.88 -0.38 -2.42
C GLY A 46 0.65 0.53 -2.31
N MET A 47 0.71 1.76 -2.83
CA MET A 47 -0.41 2.71 -2.77
C MET A 47 -1.67 2.23 -3.51
N MET A 48 -1.58 1.34 -4.49
CA MET A 48 -2.77 0.74 -5.12
C MET A 48 -3.52 -0.17 -4.16
N TYR A 49 -2.81 -0.84 -3.23
CA TYR A 49 -3.41 -1.69 -2.21
C TYR A 49 -3.78 -0.91 -0.95
N TYR A 50 -2.85 -0.10 -0.43
CA TYR A 50 -2.99 0.54 0.88
C TYR A 50 -3.57 1.95 0.83
N GLY A 51 -3.44 2.66 -0.29
CA GLY A 51 -3.92 4.03 -0.45
C GLY A 51 -5.28 4.12 -1.15
N ILE A 52 -5.48 3.39 -2.24
CA ILE A 52 -6.74 3.45 -3.00
C ILE A 52 -7.77 2.52 -2.37
N PRO A 53 -9.01 2.98 -2.09
CA PRO A 53 -10.05 2.12 -1.51
C PRO A 53 -10.38 0.91 -2.38
N GLY A 54 -10.66 -0.24 -1.73
CA GLY A 54 -10.95 -1.52 -2.39
C GLY A 54 -12.09 -1.49 -3.39
N TYR A 55 -13.09 -0.63 -3.16
CA TYR A 55 -14.20 -0.46 -4.09
C TYR A 55 -13.83 0.27 -5.40
N ARG A 56 -12.67 0.96 -5.44
CA ARG A 56 -12.12 1.57 -6.66
C ARG A 56 -11.17 0.63 -7.40
N ILE A 57 -10.34 -0.10 -6.65
CA ILE A 57 -9.46 -1.14 -7.20
C ILE A 57 -9.77 -2.44 -6.46
N PRO A 58 -10.53 -3.36 -7.06
CA PRO A 58 -10.81 -4.67 -6.50
C PRO A 58 -9.52 -5.44 -6.21
N ARG A 59 -9.39 -5.96 -4.99
CA ARG A 59 -8.15 -6.60 -4.52
C ARG A 59 -7.81 -7.86 -5.30
N ASP A 60 -8.83 -8.65 -5.67
CA ASP A 60 -8.68 -9.85 -6.51
C ASP A 60 -8.03 -9.53 -7.86
N LYS A 61 -8.36 -8.39 -8.47
CA LYS A 61 -7.76 -7.96 -9.74
C LYS A 61 -6.31 -7.53 -9.57
N LEU A 62 -6.03 -6.74 -8.54
CA LEU A 62 -4.68 -6.29 -8.24
C LEU A 62 -3.77 -7.47 -7.90
N GLU A 63 -4.24 -8.39 -7.08
CA GLU A 63 -3.52 -9.61 -6.71
C GLU A 63 -3.26 -10.50 -7.93
N SER A 64 -4.27 -10.69 -8.78
CA SER A 64 -4.14 -11.46 -10.02
C SER A 64 -3.09 -10.86 -10.97
N GLU A 65 -3.03 -9.55 -11.13
CA GLU A 65 -2.02 -8.90 -11.97
C GLU A 65 -0.61 -9.02 -11.37
N ASN A 66 -0.47 -8.83 -10.05
CA ASN A 66 0.81 -9.04 -9.37
C ASN A 66 1.27 -10.50 -9.47
N GLN A 67 0.36 -11.46 -9.30
CA GLN A 67 0.67 -12.89 -9.37
C GLN A 67 1.24 -13.29 -10.73
N ARG A 68 0.75 -12.71 -11.82
CA ARG A 68 1.30 -12.95 -13.16
C ARG A 68 2.78 -12.58 -13.29
N ILE A 69 3.21 -11.55 -12.54
CA ILE A 69 4.63 -11.13 -12.49
C ILE A 69 5.41 -12.12 -11.61
N VAL A 70 4.85 -12.49 -10.47
CA VAL A 70 5.45 -13.44 -9.54
C VAL A 70 5.68 -14.79 -10.23
N ASP A 71 4.72 -15.27 -11.02
CA ASP A 71 4.77 -16.53 -11.78
C ASP A 71 5.90 -16.55 -12.84
N MET A 72 6.49 -15.40 -13.17
CA MET A 72 7.71 -15.33 -13.97
C MET A 72 8.97 -15.75 -13.19
N GLY A 73 8.84 -16.19 -11.96
CA GLY A 73 9.93 -16.59 -11.07
C GLY A 73 10.54 -15.44 -10.29
N VAL A 74 9.71 -14.47 -9.85
CA VAL A 74 10.11 -13.43 -8.89
C VAL A 74 10.01 -14.00 -7.48
N GLU A 75 11.10 -13.91 -6.72
CA GLU A 75 11.11 -14.22 -5.30
C GLU A 75 10.51 -13.06 -4.50
N LEU A 76 9.69 -13.36 -3.50
CA LEU A 76 9.09 -12.35 -2.61
C LEU A 76 9.62 -12.49 -1.19
N ARG A 77 10.04 -11.38 -0.61
CA ARG A 77 10.38 -11.21 0.80
C ARG A 77 9.50 -10.13 1.40
N MET A 78 8.27 -10.55 1.73
CA MET A 78 7.27 -9.67 2.35
C MET A 78 7.54 -9.48 3.84
N GLU A 79 6.94 -8.45 4.43
CA GLU A 79 7.12 -8.09 5.85
C GLU A 79 8.59 -7.89 6.24
N THR A 80 9.41 -7.49 5.26
CA THR A 80 10.86 -7.34 5.38
C THR A 80 11.26 -5.89 5.10
N ARG A 81 11.66 -5.18 6.15
CA ARG A 81 12.08 -3.77 6.05
C ARG A 81 13.59 -3.65 5.91
N ILE A 82 14.01 -3.05 4.81
CA ILE A 82 15.46 -2.78 4.60
C ILE A 82 15.91 -1.68 5.57
N GLY A 83 17.07 -1.91 6.19
CA GLY A 83 17.62 -1.08 7.25
C GLY A 83 17.22 -1.52 8.66
N ARG A 84 16.23 -2.44 8.80
CA ARG A 84 15.86 -3.07 10.06
C ARG A 84 16.11 -4.58 10.04
N ASP A 85 15.52 -5.28 9.09
CA ASP A 85 15.57 -6.75 9.03
C ASP A 85 16.69 -7.26 8.12
N VAL A 86 17.02 -6.50 7.09
CA VAL A 86 18.15 -6.73 6.17
C VAL A 86 18.89 -5.41 5.98
N SER A 87 20.20 -5.42 6.09
CA SER A 87 20.99 -4.22 5.88
C SER A 87 21.23 -3.93 4.39
N VAL A 88 21.53 -2.68 4.06
CA VAL A 88 21.91 -2.32 2.68
C VAL A 88 23.21 -3.02 2.27
N ALA A 89 24.17 -3.15 3.21
CA ALA A 89 25.44 -3.83 2.95
C ALA A 89 25.24 -5.32 2.60
N ASP A 90 24.28 -6.01 3.25
CA ASP A 90 23.95 -7.39 2.91
C ASP A 90 23.40 -7.47 1.47
N LEU A 91 22.51 -6.54 1.09
CA LEU A 91 22.00 -6.48 -0.29
C LEU A 91 23.10 -6.20 -1.32
N GLU A 92 24.03 -5.28 -1.02
CA GLU A 92 25.15 -4.97 -1.92
C GLU A 92 26.10 -6.16 -2.08
N SER A 93 26.20 -7.02 -1.07
CA SER A 93 27.03 -8.23 -1.15
C SER A 93 26.37 -9.39 -1.89
N GLU A 94 25.03 -9.48 -1.85
CA GLU A 94 24.26 -10.62 -2.38
C GLU A 94 23.75 -10.38 -3.80
N TYR A 95 23.50 -9.11 -4.19
CA TYR A 95 22.87 -8.75 -5.45
C TYR A 95 23.80 -7.92 -6.34
N ASP A 96 23.72 -8.12 -7.65
CA ASP A 96 24.48 -7.33 -8.65
C ASP A 96 23.96 -5.90 -8.80
N ALA A 97 22.68 -5.66 -8.45
CA ALA A 97 22.07 -4.33 -8.48
C ALA A 97 20.89 -4.25 -7.52
N ILE A 98 20.59 -3.02 -7.07
CA ILE A 98 19.44 -2.71 -6.21
C ILE A 98 18.58 -1.67 -6.91
N LEU A 99 17.29 -1.97 -7.07
CA LEU A 99 16.27 -1.04 -7.56
C LEU A 99 15.47 -0.49 -6.37
N TRP A 100 15.63 0.79 -6.07
CA TRP A 100 14.84 1.47 -5.04
C TRP A 100 13.49 1.93 -5.60
N ALA A 101 12.41 1.36 -5.10
CA ALA A 101 11.03 1.63 -5.52
C ALA A 101 10.10 1.83 -4.30
N VAL A 102 10.61 2.48 -3.25
CA VAL A 102 9.97 2.61 -1.93
C VAL A 102 8.73 3.51 -1.91
N GLY A 103 8.47 4.28 -2.97
CA GLY A 103 7.31 5.16 -3.09
C GLY A 103 7.29 6.31 -2.09
N CYS A 104 6.10 6.90 -1.88
CA CYS A 104 5.84 7.98 -0.92
C CYS A 104 4.83 7.48 0.13
N GLN A 105 5.33 7.03 1.28
CA GLN A 105 4.50 6.39 2.31
C GLN A 105 3.94 7.38 3.34
N SER A 106 4.52 8.59 3.46
CA SER A 106 4.06 9.62 4.37
C SER A 106 3.32 10.74 3.65
N GLY A 107 2.20 11.17 4.23
CA GLY A 107 1.50 12.38 3.79
C GLY A 107 2.27 13.65 4.16
N ARG A 108 2.00 14.74 3.45
CA ARG A 108 2.46 16.07 3.90
C ARG A 108 1.59 16.53 5.07
N GLY A 109 2.24 16.98 6.15
CA GLY A 109 1.55 17.64 7.25
C GLY A 109 0.99 19.02 6.84
N LEU A 110 0.08 19.53 7.64
CA LEU A 110 -0.34 20.93 7.57
C LEU A 110 0.60 21.77 8.44
N PHE A 111 1.12 22.88 7.91
CA PHE A 111 1.93 23.82 8.67
C PHE A 111 1.02 24.79 9.41
N VAL A 112 0.20 24.26 10.32
CA VAL A 112 -0.71 25.03 11.17
C VAL A 112 -0.48 24.67 12.62
N GLU A 113 -0.61 25.64 13.50
CA GLU A 113 -0.50 25.46 14.96
C GLU A 113 -1.49 24.41 15.46
N GLY A 114 -1.05 23.50 16.33
CA GLY A 114 -1.85 22.45 16.90
C GLY A 114 -2.04 21.19 16.04
N TRP A 115 -1.45 21.14 14.83
CA TRP A 115 -1.56 19.95 13.97
C TRP A 115 -0.98 18.67 14.63
N GLU A 116 0.23 18.78 15.17
CA GLU A 116 0.96 17.62 15.72
C GLU A 116 0.45 17.23 17.12
N GLU A 117 -0.08 18.19 17.86
CA GLU A 117 -0.60 17.96 19.22
C GLU A 117 -2.04 17.44 19.24
N THR A 118 -2.72 17.47 18.09
CA THR A 118 -4.15 17.14 18.02
C THR A 118 -4.35 15.71 17.56
N SER A 119 -4.73 14.82 18.48
CA SER A 119 -4.85 13.36 18.27
C SER A 119 -5.87 12.95 17.19
N ASN A 120 -6.82 13.81 16.84
CA ASN A 120 -7.82 13.58 15.77
C ASN A 120 -7.44 14.22 14.43
N CYS A 121 -6.24 14.77 14.30
CA CYS A 121 -5.67 15.22 13.03
C CYS A 121 -4.81 14.12 12.45
N VAL A 122 -5.21 13.59 11.29
CA VAL A 122 -4.51 12.48 10.64
C VAL A 122 -4.25 12.78 9.16
N SER A 123 -3.17 12.26 8.61
CA SER A 123 -2.92 12.39 7.18
C SER A 123 -3.90 11.54 6.37
N GLY A 124 -4.29 12.01 5.18
CA GLY A 124 -5.20 11.26 4.30
C GLY A 124 -4.63 9.90 3.90
N VAL A 125 -3.32 9.77 3.76
CA VAL A 125 -2.66 8.48 3.45
C VAL A 125 -2.79 7.51 4.63
N ALA A 126 -2.55 7.97 5.87
CA ALA A 126 -2.72 7.14 7.06
C ALA A 126 -4.19 6.72 7.25
N PHE A 127 -5.13 7.65 7.02
CA PHE A 127 -6.56 7.38 7.05
C PHE A 127 -6.94 6.27 6.07
N LEU A 128 -6.55 6.37 4.81
CA LEU A 128 -6.88 5.39 3.79
C LEU A 128 -6.17 4.05 4.01
N LYS A 129 -4.93 4.05 4.49
CA LYS A 129 -4.22 2.83 4.85
C LYS A 129 -4.94 2.09 5.96
N ALA A 130 -5.32 2.78 7.03
CA ALA A 130 -6.07 2.18 8.14
C ALA A 130 -7.42 1.61 7.70
N PHE A 131 -8.13 2.31 6.80
CA PHE A 131 -9.38 1.82 6.21
C PHE A 131 -9.15 0.52 5.41
N ASN A 132 -8.17 0.52 4.49
CA ASN A 132 -7.89 -0.62 3.63
C ASN A 132 -7.38 -1.85 4.41
N GLU A 133 -6.76 -1.64 5.56
CA GLU A 133 -6.32 -2.70 6.47
C GLU A 133 -7.41 -3.13 7.48
N GLY A 134 -8.58 -2.50 7.48
CA GLY A 134 -9.67 -2.80 8.39
C GLY A 134 -9.41 -2.40 9.85
N ARG A 135 -8.44 -1.52 10.10
CA ARG A 135 -7.99 -1.09 11.43
C ARG A 135 -8.63 0.19 11.93
N MET A 136 -9.61 0.71 11.24
CA MET A 136 -10.12 2.06 11.46
C MET A 136 -11.45 2.07 12.21
N LYS A 137 -11.64 3.00 13.19
CA LYS A 137 -12.94 3.34 13.78
C LYS A 137 -13.10 4.87 13.81
N VAL A 138 -14.12 5.43 13.20
CA VAL A 138 -14.46 6.85 13.29
C VAL A 138 -15.57 7.02 14.30
N THR A 139 -15.30 7.80 15.33
CA THR A 139 -16.27 8.11 16.38
C THR A 139 -16.76 9.56 16.27
N ALA A 140 -16.41 10.25 15.18
CA ALA A 140 -16.74 11.66 14.98
C ALA A 140 -17.98 11.83 14.10
N ASP A 141 -18.94 12.64 14.55
CA ASP A 141 -20.12 13.01 13.78
C ASP A 141 -19.80 13.92 12.59
N LYS A 142 -18.67 14.62 12.66
CA LYS A 142 -18.22 15.55 11.63
C LYS A 142 -16.76 15.30 11.28
N VAL A 143 -16.49 15.10 9.99
CA VAL A 143 -15.15 14.95 9.46
C VAL A 143 -14.84 16.11 8.53
N VAL A 144 -13.73 16.81 8.79
CA VAL A 144 -13.22 17.88 7.93
C VAL A 144 -12.02 17.34 7.17
N CYS A 145 -12.06 17.43 5.84
CA CYS A 145 -10.95 17.05 4.98
C CYS A 145 -10.34 18.32 4.37
N VAL A 146 -9.06 18.56 4.64
CA VAL A 146 -8.33 19.68 4.07
C VAL A 146 -7.59 19.25 2.81
N GLY A 147 -8.01 19.78 1.67
CA GLY A 147 -7.46 19.45 0.35
C GLY A 147 -8.55 19.12 -0.68
N GLY A 148 -8.19 19.10 -1.97
CA GLY A 148 -9.09 18.84 -3.09
C GLY A 148 -8.54 17.86 -4.13
N GLY A 149 -7.40 17.22 -3.85
CA GLY A 149 -6.82 16.21 -4.73
C GLY A 149 -7.47 14.83 -4.58
N ASP A 150 -7.06 13.86 -5.40
CA ASP A 150 -7.63 12.51 -5.45
C ASP A 150 -7.64 11.82 -4.08
N THR A 151 -6.57 11.98 -3.29
CA THR A 151 -6.50 11.44 -1.92
C THR A 151 -7.63 12.00 -1.04
N SER A 152 -7.90 13.31 -1.15
CA SER A 152 -8.97 13.97 -0.38
C SER A 152 -10.35 13.49 -0.79
N ILE A 153 -10.57 13.25 -2.09
CA ILE A 153 -11.81 12.70 -2.63
C ILE A 153 -12.03 11.29 -2.08
N ASP A 154 -10.99 10.46 -2.03
CA ASP A 154 -11.06 9.12 -1.46
C ASP A 154 -11.35 9.17 0.05
N VAL A 155 -10.68 10.04 0.80
CA VAL A 155 -10.92 10.23 2.24
C VAL A 155 -12.37 10.62 2.50
N VAL A 156 -12.90 11.63 1.80
CA VAL A 156 -14.29 12.07 1.96
C VAL A 156 -15.27 10.95 1.57
N SER A 157 -14.96 10.24 0.49
CA SER A 157 -15.81 9.14 0.02
C SER A 157 -15.85 7.98 1.01
N VAL A 158 -14.72 7.63 1.61
CA VAL A 158 -14.63 6.64 2.68
C VAL A 158 -15.36 7.13 3.94
N ALA A 159 -15.07 8.34 4.41
CA ALA A 159 -15.69 8.90 5.61
C ALA A 159 -17.22 8.94 5.49
N ARG A 160 -17.74 9.36 4.34
CA ARG A 160 -19.19 9.36 4.09
C ARG A 160 -19.80 7.97 4.13
N ARG A 161 -19.14 6.98 3.53
CA ARG A 161 -19.62 5.59 3.55
C ARG A 161 -19.64 5.02 4.94
N LEU A 162 -18.61 5.29 5.72
CA LEU A 162 -18.49 4.82 7.09
C LEU A 162 -19.49 5.50 8.04
N GLY A 163 -19.73 6.80 7.87
CA GLY A 163 -20.72 7.56 8.64
C GLY A 163 -22.19 7.18 8.32
N HIS A 164 -22.42 6.49 7.19
CA HIS A 164 -23.74 6.08 6.73
C HIS A 164 -23.88 4.57 6.54
N ILE A 165 -23.10 3.81 7.31
CA ILE A 165 -23.10 2.34 7.23
C ILE A 165 -24.50 1.73 7.44
N GLU A 166 -25.33 2.35 8.26
CA GLU A 166 -26.72 1.91 8.49
C GLU A 166 -27.56 1.85 7.20
N HIS A 167 -27.17 2.64 6.20
CA HIS A 167 -27.84 2.72 4.91
C HIS A 167 -27.08 2.04 3.77
N THR A 168 -25.91 1.48 4.06
CA THR A 168 -25.10 0.77 3.06
C THR A 168 -25.42 -0.71 3.16
N ASN A 169 -25.78 -1.34 2.04
CA ASN A 169 -25.98 -2.79 2.03
C ASN A 169 -24.62 -3.49 2.19
N PRO A 170 -24.35 -4.15 3.33
CA PRO A 170 -23.06 -4.76 3.58
C PRO A 170 -22.77 -5.95 2.68
N THR A 171 -23.78 -6.55 2.08
CA THR A 171 -23.60 -7.70 1.18
C THR A 171 -23.07 -7.30 -0.18
N ASP A 172 -23.29 -6.05 -0.60
CA ASP A 172 -22.83 -5.57 -1.90
C ASP A 172 -21.36 -5.15 -1.89
N ARG A 173 -20.84 -4.80 -0.71
CA ARG A 173 -19.48 -4.34 -0.53
C ARG A 173 -18.96 -4.67 0.87
N PRO A 174 -18.61 -5.93 1.14
CA PRO A 174 -18.19 -6.38 2.48
C PRO A 174 -16.95 -5.65 2.99
N GLU A 175 -16.08 -5.16 2.10
CA GLU A 175 -14.92 -4.36 2.46
C GLU A 175 -15.25 -2.97 3.01
N LEU A 176 -16.50 -2.52 2.85
CA LEU A 176 -16.99 -1.26 3.42
C LEU A 176 -17.71 -1.46 4.74
N VAL A 177 -17.95 -2.69 5.14
CA VAL A 177 -18.59 -3.00 6.41
C VAL A 177 -17.59 -2.78 7.52
N VAL A 178 -17.71 -1.66 8.17
CA VAL A 178 -17.05 -1.43 9.44
C VAL A 178 -17.99 -1.93 10.52
N ARG A 179 -17.49 -2.88 11.28
CA ARG A 179 -18.25 -3.45 12.40
C ARG A 179 -18.64 -2.33 13.36
N ASP A 180 -19.88 -2.36 13.79
CA ASP A 180 -20.46 -1.47 14.81
C ASP A 180 -20.73 -0.02 14.37
N GLY A 181 -20.81 0.26 13.06
CA GLY A 181 -21.24 1.56 12.53
C GLY A 181 -20.25 2.72 12.72
N TYR A 182 -19.02 2.46 13.13
CA TYR A 182 -17.97 3.46 13.27
C TYR A 182 -16.60 2.93 12.84
N VAL A 183 -15.72 3.84 12.56
CA VAL A 183 -14.34 3.59 12.11
C VAL A 183 -13.39 4.01 13.22
N ALA A 184 -12.68 3.11 13.83
CA ALA A 184 -11.70 3.46 14.83
C ALA A 184 -10.32 3.68 14.22
N HIS A 185 -9.76 4.80 14.49
CA HIS A 185 -8.36 5.06 14.26
C HIS A 185 -7.52 4.29 15.29
N ASP A 186 -6.63 3.45 14.82
CA ASP A 186 -5.62 2.82 15.66
C ASP A 186 -4.47 3.81 15.86
N ALA A 187 -4.05 4.03 17.10
CA ALA A 187 -2.93 4.92 17.45
C ALA A 187 -1.61 4.55 16.74
N ALA A 188 -1.51 3.34 16.20
CA ALA A 188 -0.37 2.88 15.39
C ALA A 188 -0.32 3.47 13.97
N VAL A 189 -1.31 4.29 13.58
CA VAL A 189 -1.38 4.91 12.24
C VAL A 189 -0.71 6.28 12.18
N THR A 190 -0.30 6.81 13.31
CA THR A 190 0.42 8.10 13.41
C THR A 190 1.87 8.01 12.95
#